data_d8329e8ddf918ed9a3d53385e2b9e6b5
#
_entry.id   d8329e8ddf918ed9a3d53385e2b9e6b5
#
_cell.length_a   1.000
_cell.length_b   1.000
_cell.length_c   1.000
_cell.angle_alpha   90.00
_cell.angle_beta   90.00
_cell.angle_gamma   90.00
#
_symmetry.space_group_name_H-M   'P 1'
#
loop_
_entity.id
_entity.type
_entity.pdbx_description
1 polymer ?
#
loop_
_entity_poly.entity_id
_entity_poly.type
_entity_poly.pdbx_seq_one_letter_code
_entity_poly.pdbx_strand_id
1 'polypeptide(L)'
;PSIGHPHAERSIRRLLVEVPPDCPLRFEDIDWAFSGLEIRDAATGPSSGRILIRTENHGMLRQYGISRATEDGAFRRWRTVTPAALPHHPLQKGRKKTGSERQAAEAASARAAMDALRHARIDTRVSSVSVQREPFEAKGARAESFAHGTRFPRERLRHVEVVFAEPVTGPVVIGDGRYLGLGLMAPVRDREAPSVVRFSIAAAKRPSAAAAQGVLRAVRRALMALDRDL
;
A
#
# COMPACT_ATOMS: atom_id res chain seq x y z
N PRO A 1 -9.93 -2.15 -2.33
CA PRO A 1 -9.95 -0.73 -2.03
C PRO A 1 -9.75 0.09 -3.29
N SER A 2 -10.52 1.16 -3.44
CA SER A 2 -10.40 2.08 -4.57
C SER A 2 -9.40 3.17 -4.20
N ILE A 3 -8.20 3.11 -4.76
CA ILE A 3 -7.19 4.14 -4.54
C ILE A 3 -7.67 5.43 -5.22
N GLY A 4 -7.66 6.55 -4.48
CA GLY A 4 -8.02 7.85 -5.00
C GLY A 4 -9.52 8.09 -5.24
N HIS A 5 -10.40 7.17 -4.83
CA HIS A 5 -11.85 7.35 -4.92
C HIS A 5 -12.48 7.62 -3.55
N PRO A 6 -13.45 8.51 -3.44
CA PRO A 6 -14.14 8.81 -2.18
C PRO A 6 -14.98 7.63 -1.65
N HIS A 7 -15.34 6.68 -2.52
CA HIS A 7 -16.11 5.50 -2.17
C HIS A 7 -15.28 4.23 -2.37
N ALA A 8 -14.95 3.55 -1.26
CA ALA A 8 -14.36 2.22 -1.31
C ALA A 8 -15.49 1.20 -1.51
N GLU A 9 -15.48 0.52 -2.66
CA GLU A 9 -16.41 -0.58 -2.90
C GLU A 9 -15.84 -1.89 -2.33
N ARG A 10 -16.72 -2.71 -1.75
CA ARG A 10 -16.34 -4.01 -1.20
C ARG A 10 -16.13 -5.08 -2.27
N SER A 11 -16.74 -4.91 -3.43
CA SER A 11 -16.64 -5.87 -4.54
C SER A 11 -15.33 -5.71 -5.32
N ILE A 12 -14.72 -6.82 -5.71
CA ILE A 12 -13.59 -6.84 -6.65
C ILE A 12 -14.14 -6.59 -8.05
N ARG A 13 -13.80 -5.46 -8.63
CA ARG A 13 -14.22 -5.09 -10.00
C ARG A 13 -13.14 -5.26 -11.04
N ARG A 14 -11.88 -5.36 -10.62
CA ARG A 14 -10.74 -5.43 -11.53
C ARG A 14 -9.69 -6.37 -10.97
N LEU A 15 -9.10 -7.12 -11.87
CA LEU A 15 -7.95 -7.96 -11.62
C LEU A 15 -6.80 -7.43 -12.47
N LEU A 16 -5.61 -7.39 -11.90
CA LEU A 16 -4.36 -7.15 -12.62
C LEU A 16 -3.68 -8.49 -12.78
N VAL A 17 -3.41 -8.88 -14.01
CA VAL A 17 -2.64 -10.08 -14.33
C VAL A 17 -1.26 -9.62 -14.80
N GLU A 18 -0.24 -10.00 -14.07
CA GLU A 18 1.16 -9.79 -14.44
C GLU A 18 1.68 -11.05 -15.13
N VAL A 19 2.24 -10.88 -16.32
CA VAL A 19 2.87 -11.95 -17.07
C VAL A 19 4.38 -11.76 -16.96
N PRO A 20 5.11 -12.67 -16.27
CA PRO A 20 6.55 -12.57 -16.15
C PRO A 20 7.24 -12.62 -17.53
N PRO A 21 8.40 -11.96 -17.70
CA PRO A 21 9.12 -11.95 -18.98
C PRO A 21 9.55 -13.33 -19.49
N ASP A 22 9.72 -14.29 -18.55
CA ASP A 22 10.10 -15.68 -18.82
C ASP A 22 8.90 -16.62 -18.94
N CYS A 23 7.69 -16.09 -18.98
CA CYS A 23 6.47 -16.88 -19.16
C CYS A 23 6.40 -17.44 -20.58
N PRO A 24 6.24 -18.77 -20.77
CA PRO A 24 6.16 -19.36 -22.09
C PRO A 24 4.83 -19.09 -22.82
N LEU A 25 3.81 -18.60 -22.09
CA LEU A 25 2.51 -18.31 -22.67
C LEU A 25 2.54 -16.95 -23.36
N ARG A 26 1.93 -16.87 -24.53
CA ARG A 26 1.74 -15.59 -25.23
C ARG A 26 0.61 -14.80 -24.58
N PHE A 27 0.64 -13.51 -24.74
CA PHE A 27 -0.41 -12.64 -24.21
C PHE A 27 -1.80 -13.01 -24.74
N GLU A 28 -1.89 -13.37 -26.00
CA GLU A 28 -3.14 -13.79 -26.67
C GLU A 28 -3.72 -15.08 -26.06
N ASP A 29 -2.87 -16.02 -25.64
CA ASP A 29 -3.32 -17.25 -24.98
C ASP A 29 -3.92 -16.95 -23.60
N ILE A 30 -3.33 -15.99 -22.89
CA ILE A 30 -3.81 -15.54 -21.59
C ILE A 30 -5.13 -14.75 -21.74
N ASP A 31 -5.18 -13.84 -22.72
CA ASP A 31 -6.37 -13.06 -23.04
C ASP A 31 -7.55 -13.98 -23.39
N TRP A 32 -7.31 -14.97 -24.24
CA TRP A 32 -8.31 -15.98 -24.59
C TRP A 32 -8.78 -16.78 -23.36
N ALA A 33 -7.86 -17.23 -22.51
CA ALA A 33 -8.20 -18.03 -21.33
C ALA A 33 -9.05 -17.27 -20.30
N PHE A 34 -8.86 -15.98 -20.18
CA PHE A 34 -9.65 -15.15 -19.27
C PHE A 34 -10.92 -14.56 -19.90
N SER A 35 -10.99 -14.52 -21.22
CA SER A 35 -12.14 -13.92 -21.94
C SER A 35 -13.41 -14.72 -21.69
N GLY A 36 -14.41 -14.06 -21.10
CA GLY A 36 -15.70 -14.67 -20.79
C GLY A 36 -15.70 -15.65 -19.63
N LEU A 37 -14.58 -15.80 -18.90
CA LEU A 37 -14.49 -16.67 -17.73
C LEU A 37 -15.53 -16.25 -16.68
N GLU A 38 -16.37 -17.19 -16.26
CA GLU A 38 -17.33 -16.97 -15.19
C GLU A 38 -16.68 -17.15 -13.82
N ILE A 39 -16.86 -16.14 -12.96
CA ILE A 39 -16.47 -16.24 -11.57
C ILE A 39 -17.63 -16.83 -10.80
N ARG A 40 -17.42 -17.99 -10.19
CA ARG A 40 -18.39 -18.67 -9.34
C ARG A 40 -17.96 -18.57 -7.89
N ASP A 41 -18.90 -18.21 -7.03
CA ASP A 41 -18.69 -18.33 -5.59
C ASP A 41 -18.85 -19.81 -5.21
N ALA A 42 -17.79 -20.40 -4.66
CA ALA A 42 -17.79 -21.80 -4.22
C ALA A 42 -18.85 -22.08 -3.12
N ALA A 43 -19.25 -21.06 -2.36
CA ALA A 43 -20.20 -21.18 -1.27
C ALA A 43 -21.66 -21.05 -1.73
N THR A 44 -21.94 -20.24 -2.74
CA THR A 44 -23.31 -19.88 -3.17
C THR A 44 -23.74 -20.53 -4.50
N GLY A 45 -22.81 -21.08 -5.25
CA GLY A 45 -23.08 -21.81 -6.51
C GLY A 45 -23.42 -20.98 -7.74
N PRO A 46 -24.23 -19.91 -7.71
CA PRO A 46 -24.51 -19.12 -8.89
C PRO A 46 -23.32 -18.28 -9.32
N SER A 47 -23.26 -17.96 -10.62
CA SER A 47 -22.23 -17.09 -11.18
C SER A 47 -22.29 -15.71 -10.53
N SER A 48 -21.17 -15.28 -9.91
CA SER A 48 -21.06 -13.95 -9.29
C SER A 48 -20.67 -12.87 -10.30
N GLY A 49 -20.26 -13.26 -11.51
CA GLY A 49 -19.86 -12.34 -12.55
C GLY A 49 -19.07 -12.99 -13.66
N ARG A 50 -18.78 -12.20 -14.68
CA ARG A 50 -17.96 -12.61 -15.83
C ARG A 50 -16.78 -11.68 -15.99
N ILE A 51 -15.61 -12.22 -16.29
CA ILE A 51 -14.43 -11.41 -16.59
C ILE A 51 -14.60 -10.84 -18.00
N LEU A 52 -14.53 -9.52 -18.10
CA LEU A 52 -14.41 -8.81 -19.35
C LEU A 52 -12.99 -8.26 -19.43
N ILE A 53 -12.22 -8.75 -20.38
CA ILE A 53 -10.89 -8.24 -20.63
C ILE A 53 -11.02 -6.93 -21.41
N ARG A 54 -10.39 -5.91 -20.87
CA ARG A 54 -10.19 -4.65 -21.55
C ARG A 54 -8.68 -4.40 -21.59
N THR A 55 -8.12 -4.43 -22.76
CA THR A 55 -6.83 -3.83 -23.01
C THR A 55 -6.99 -2.32 -22.81
N GLU A 56 -6.24 -1.77 -21.85
CA GLU A 56 -5.96 -0.34 -21.74
C GLU A 56 -6.97 0.53 -20.97
N ASN A 57 -6.85 0.52 -19.67
CA ASN A 57 -7.13 1.73 -18.92
C ASN A 57 -5.82 2.25 -18.29
N HIS A 58 -5.06 3.03 -19.05
CA HIS A 58 -3.78 3.61 -18.61
C HIS A 58 -3.92 4.37 -17.29
N GLY A 59 -5.05 5.04 -17.04
CA GLY A 59 -5.30 5.74 -15.79
C GLY A 59 -5.29 4.83 -14.57
N MET A 60 -5.81 3.60 -14.70
CA MET A 60 -5.80 2.61 -13.60
C MET A 60 -4.42 2.00 -13.40
N LEU A 61 -3.72 1.67 -14.47
CA LEU A 61 -2.37 1.11 -14.41
C LEU A 61 -1.39 2.10 -13.77
N ARG A 62 -1.50 3.38 -14.09
CA ARG A 62 -0.72 4.46 -13.46
C ARG A 62 -0.87 4.50 -11.94
N GLN A 63 -2.02 4.14 -11.39
CA GLN A 63 -2.23 4.08 -9.93
C GLN A 63 -1.35 3.03 -9.26
N TYR A 64 -0.88 2.04 -10.00
CA TYR A 64 0.02 0.99 -9.53
C TYR A 64 1.45 1.15 -10.07
N GLY A 65 1.80 2.35 -10.54
CA GLY A 65 3.15 2.65 -11.05
C GLY A 65 3.47 1.97 -12.38
N ILE A 66 2.44 1.52 -13.11
CA ILE A 66 2.59 0.93 -14.43
C ILE A 66 2.37 2.04 -15.46
N SER A 67 3.42 2.39 -16.19
CA SER A 67 3.36 3.38 -17.27
C SER A 67 4.14 2.87 -18.48
N ARG A 68 3.66 3.21 -19.68
CA ARG A 68 4.43 2.98 -20.91
C ARG A 68 5.61 3.95 -21.06
N ALA A 69 5.50 5.13 -20.46
CA ALA A 69 6.60 6.09 -20.38
C ALA A 69 7.41 5.85 -19.11
N THR A 70 8.69 5.59 -19.27
CA THR A 70 9.62 5.23 -18.19
C THR A 70 9.74 6.30 -17.10
N GLU A 71 9.55 7.56 -17.44
CA GLU A 71 9.73 8.68 -16.49
C GLU A 71 8.54 8.90 -15.55
N ASP A 72 7.31 8.58 -15.98
CA ASP A 72 6.09 8.83 -15.19
C ASP A 72 5.70 7.67 -14.26
N GLY A 73 6.39 6.56 -14.32
CA GLY A 73 6.00 5.30 -13.64
C GLY A 73 6.92 4.87 -12.49
N ALA A 74 8.03 5.57 -12.26
CA ALA A 74 9.00 5.20 -11.26
C ALA A 74 8.86 6.04 -9.98
N PHE A 75 8.74 5.35 -8.83
CA PHE A 75 8.48 5.98 -7.53
C PHE A 75 9.40 5.42 -6.46
N ARG A 76 9.77 6.25 -5.48
CA ARG A 76 10.60 5.81 -4.35
C ARG A 76 9.78 5.23 -3.21
N ARG A 77 8.55 5.72 -3.00
CA ARG A 77 7.70 5.32 -1.87
C ARG A 77 6.52 4.51 -2.34
N TRP A 78 6.33 3.35 -1.71
CA TRP A 78 5.26 2.41 -2.03
C TRP A 78 4.55 1.93 -0.77
N ARG A 79 3.24 1.77 -0.85
CA ARG A 79 2.39 1.26 0.23
C ARG A 79 1.55 0.10 -0.24
N THR A 80 1.39 -0.89 0.60
CA THR A 80 0.46 -1.99 0.31
C THR A 80 -0.98 -1.50 0.34
N VAL A 81 -1.71 -1.83 -0.71
CA VAL A 81 -3.16 -1.67 -0.83
C VAL A 81 -3.88 -2.87 -0.22
N THR A 82 -3.42 -4.08 -0.55
CA THR A 82 -3.79 -5.32 0.12
C THR A 82 -2.62 -5.76 1.00
N PRO A 83 -2.86 -6.29 2.21
CA PRO A 83 -1.77 -6.65 3.11
C PRO A 83 -0.88 -7.74 2.51
N ALA A 84 0.41 -7.67 2.79
CA ALA A 84 1.35 -8.72 2.41
C ALA A 84 1.33 -9.86 3.43
N ALA A 85 1.37 -11.10 2.94
CA ALA A 85 1.64 -12.27 3.75
C ALA A 85 3.15 -12.40 3.93
N LEU A 86 3.67 -11.88 5.06
CA LEU A 86 5.11 -11.85 5.29
C LEU A 86 5.64 -13.25 5.62
N PRO A 87 6.83 -13.61 5.13
CA PRO A 87 7.51 -14.83 5.54
C PRO A 87 7.79 -14.75 7.04
N HIS A 88 7.71 -15.85 7.72
CA HIS A 88 7.97 -16.10 9.16
C HIS A 88 7.93 -14.87 10.08
N HIS A 89 6.91 -14.83 10.93
CA HIS A 89 6.88 -13.93 12.06
C HIS A 89 6.62 -14.77 13.32
N PRO A 90 7.61 -15.04 14.14
CA PRO A 90 7.39 -15.69 15.44
C PRO A 90 6.67 -14.70 16.35
N LEU A 91 5.34 -14.73 16.35
CA LEU A 91 4.53 -13.99 17.29
C LEU A 91 4.40 -14.83 18.58
N GLN A 92 5.03 -14.37 19.62
CA GLN A 92 4.65 -14.80 20.97
C GLN A 92 3.21 -14.30 21.23
N LYS A 93 2.28 -15.25 21.34
CA LYS A 93 0.89 -14.98 21.70
C LYS A 93 0.78 -14.58 23.18
N GLY A 94 -0.01 -13.57 23.47
CA GLY A 94 -0.69 -13.46 24.75
C GLY A 94 -0.01 -12.67 25.88
N ARG A 95 1.20 -12.10 25.72
CA ARG A 95 1.86 -11.33 26.79
C ARG A 95 1.99 -9.85 26.40
N LYS A 96 1.79 -8.93 27.37
CA LYS A 96 2.16 -7.52 27.21
C LYS A 96 3.67 -7.46 26.96
N LYS A 97 4.07 -6.98 25.77
CA LYS A 97 5.47 -6.85 25.39
C LYS A 97 6.13 -5.69 26.12
N THR A 98 7.33 -5.89 26.62
CA THR A 98 8.23 -4.84 27.10
C THR A 98 8.68 -3.92 25.97
N GLY A 99 9.32 -2.80 26.28
CA GLY A 99 9.84 -1.88 25.26
C GLY A 99 10.84 -2.55 24.31
N SER A 100 11.77 -3.33 24.87
CA SER A 100 12.77 -4.09 24.10
C SER A 100 12.16 -5.18 23.23
N GLU A 101 11.13 -5.89 23.72
CA GLU A 101 10.40 -6.91 22.94
C GLU A 101 9.61 -6.28 21.79
N ARG A 102 9.09 -5.04 21.93
CA ARG A 102 8.45 -4.31 20.84
C ARG A 102 9.45 -3.95 19.76
N GLN A 103 10.59 -3.39 20.13
CA GLN A 103 11.66 -3.08 19.17
C GLN A 103 12.15 -4.33 18.42
N ALA A 104 12.35 -5.44 19.12
CA ALA A 104 12.73 -6.70 18.49
C ALA A 104 11.65 -7.21 17.52
N ALA A 105 10.37 -7.05 17.86
CA ALA A 105 9.26 -7.43 16.99
C ALA A 105 9.16 -6.53 15.76
N GLU A 106 9.39 -5.24 15.90
CA GLU A 106 9.42 -4.29 14.78
C GLU A 106 10.59 -4.59 13.84
N ALA A 107 11.79 -4.81 14.39
CA ALA A 107 12.96 -5.21 13.61
C ALA A 107 12.76 -6.56 12.89
N ALA A 108 12.08 -7.52 13.52
CA ALA A 108 11.74 -8.79 12.88
C ALA A 108 10.71 -8.60 11.74
N SER A 109 9.73 -7.73 11.93
CA SER A 109 8.75 -7.41 10.89
C SER A 109 9.39 -6.69 9.69
N ALA A 110 10.31 -5.77 9.95
CA ALA A 110 11.06 -5.09 8.90
C ALA A 110 11.93 -6.08 8.11
N ARG A 111 12.62 -7.00 8.79
CA ARG A 111 13.39 -8.08 8.12
C ARG A 111 12.50 -8.96 7.26
N ALA A 112 11.35 -9.39 7.77
CA ALA A 112 10.40 -10.18 7.00
C ALA A 112 9.87 -9.45 5.76
N ALA A 113 9.68 -8.13 5.84
CA ALA A 113 9.32 -7.31 4.68
C ALA A 113 10.48 -7.23 3.66
N MET A 114 11.72 -7.11 4.13
CA MET A 114 12.91 -7.15 3.26
C MET A 114 13.06 -8.50 2.56
N ASP A 115 12.80 -9.60 3.26
CA ASP A 115 12.80 -10.93 2.66
C ASP A 115 11.67 -11.08 1.63
N ALA A 116 10.49 -10.54 1.90
CA ALA A 116 9.39 -10.51 0.94
C ALA A 116 9.72 -9.74 -0.35
N LEU A 117 10.48 -8.64 -0.26
CA LEU A 117 10.98 -7.90 -1.42
C LEU A 117 11.98 -8.74 -2.24
N ARG A 118 12.94 -9.40 -1.58
CA ARG A 118 13.89 -10.30 -2.26
C ARG A 118 13.18 -11.46 -2.97
N HIS A 119 12.18 -12.08 -2.32
CA HIS A 119 11.37 -13.12 -2.95
C HIS A 119 10.56 -12.62 -4.14
N ALA A 120 10.26 -11.33 -4.18
CA ALA A 120 9.64 -10.67 -5.34
C ALA A 120 10.66 -10.23 -6.40
N ARG A 121 11.94 -10.57 -6.24
CA ARG A 121 13.06 -10.16 -7.12
C ARG A 121 13.20 -8.64 -7.25
N ILE A 122 12.91 -7.93 -6.17
CA ILE A 122 13.10 -6.48 -6.08
C ILE A 122 14.43 -6.24 -5.38
N ASP A 123 15.47 -6.03 -6.15
CA ASP A 123 16.86 -5.90 -5.65
C ASP A 123 17.27 -4.45 -5.37
N THR A 124 16.36 -3.50 -5.59
CA THR A 124 16.60 -2.08 -5.33
C THR A 124 16.84 -1.84 -3.83
N ARG A 125 17.87 -1.08 -3.53
CA ARG A 125 18.23 -0.71 -2.15
C ARG A 125 17.07 -0.03 -1.45
N VAL A 126 16.73 -0.50 -0.25
CA VAL A 126 15.67 0.06 0.59
C VAL A 126 16.25 1.07 1.57
N SER A 127 15.69 2.26 1.62
CA SER A 127 16.05 3.32 2.57
C SER A 127 15.30 3.18 3.89
N SER A 128 14.01 2.83 3.85
CA SER A 128 13.21 2.59 5.06
C SER A 128 12.06 1.62 4.79
N VAL A 129 11.65 0.91 5.84
CA VAL A 129 10.49 0.01 5.84
C VAL A 129 9.66 0.30 7.09
N SER A 130 8.35 0.42 6.90
CA SER A 130 7.37 0.49 7.97
C SER A 130 6.37 -0.65 7.84
N VAL A 131 6.05 -1.33 8.93
CA VAL A 131 5.17 -2.50 8.95
C VAL A 131 4.13 -2.34 10.04
N GLN A 132 2.85 -2.44 9.66
CA GLN A 132 1.73 -2.26 10.60
C GLN A 132 0.54 -3.16 10.27
N ARG A 133 -0.46 -3.20 11.15
CA ARG A 133 -1.72 -3.92 10.92
C ARG A 133 -2.78 -3.06 10.26
N GLU A 134 -2.77 -1.79 10.58
CA GLU A 134 -3.69 -0.80 10.04
C GLU A 134 -3.31 -0.48 8.59
N PRO A 135 -4.29 -0.20 7.72
CA PRO A 135 -3.99 0.26 6.38
C PRO A 135 -3.32 1.64 6.41
N PHE A 136 -2.51 1.94 5.42
CA PHE A 136 -1.95 3.29 5.22
C PHE A 136 -2.98 4.25 4.62
N GLU A 137 -3.94 3.71 3.88
CA GLU A 137 -5.02 4.49 3.30
C GLU A 137 -6.21 4.60 4.28
N ALA A 138 -6.78 5.80 4.43
CA ALA A 138 -7.82 6.09 5.41
C ALA A 138 -9.08 5.21 5.29
N LYS A 139 -9.37 4.69 4.09
CA LYS A 139 -10.51 3.80 3.81
C LYS A 139 -10.10 2.36 3.56
N GLY A 140 -8.86 2.01 3.84
CA GLY A 140 -8.36 0.65 3.73
C GLY A 140 -8.96 -0.28 4.78
N ALA A 141 -8.91 -1.57 4.51
CA ALA A 141 -9.31 -2.60 5.47
C ALA A 141 -8.10 -3.08 6.27
N ARG A 142 -8.31 -3.45 7.53
CA ARG A 142 -7.26 -3.99 8.41
C ARG A 142 -6.70 -5.29 7.83
N ALA A 143 -5.42 -5.53 8.05
CA ALA A 143 -4.74 -6.71 7.50
C ALA A 143 -5.43 -8.03 7.90
N GLU A 144 -5.98 -8.10 9.10
CA GLU A 144 -6.64 -9.29 9.64
C GLU A 144 -7.91 -9.69 8.87
N SER A 145 -8.60 -8.73 8.26
CA SER A 145 -9.82 -9.01 7.49
C SER A 145 -9.57 -9.81 6.21
N PHE A 146 -8.33 -9.85 5.75
CA PHE A 146 -7.92 -10.62 4.58
C PHE A 146 -7.51 -12.06 4.89
N ALA A 147 -7.55 -12.48 6.15
CA ALA A 147 -7.21 -13.86 6.52
C ALA A 147 -8.30 -14.86 6.13
N HIS A 148 -9.57 -14.41 6.12
CA HIS A 148 -10.69 -15.27 5.75
C HIS A 148 -10.57 -15.73 4.28
N GLY A 149 -10.73 -17.01 4.06
CA GLY A 149 -10.62 -17.61 2.72
C GLY A 149 -9.19 -17.77 2.20
N THR A 150 -8.16 -17.46 3.01
CA THR A 150 -6.76 -17.69 2.66
C THR A 150 -6.10 -18.70 3.60
N ARG A 151 -5.00 -19.32 3.15
CA ARG A 151 -4.17 -20.21 3.97
C ARG A 151 -3.27 -19.46 4.97
N PHE A 152 -3.28 -18.14 4.95
CA PHE A 152 -2.38 -17.33 5.77
C PHE A 152 -3.04 -16.95 7.09
N PRO A 153 -2.41 -17.23 8.23
CA PRO A 153 -2.91 -16.78 9.51
C PRO A 153 -2.81 -15.24 9.59
N ARG A 154 -3.78 -14.63 10.27
CA ARG A 154 -3.89 -13.17 10.44
C ARG A 154 -2.61 -12.52 10.99
N GLU A 155 -1.81 -13.28 11.71
CA GLU A 155 -0.56 -12.84 12.30
C GLU A 155 0.52 -12.55 11.25
N ARG A 156 0.45 -13.20 10.09
CA ARG A 156 1.39 -12.99 8.97
C ARG A 156 1.00 -11.83 8.07
N LEU A 157 -0.26 -11.41 8.12
CA LEU A 157 -0.77 -10.34 7.25
C LEU A 157 -0.41 -8.98 7.83
N ARG A 158 0.27 -8.17 7.03
CA ARG A 158 0.73 -6.82 7.39
C ARG A 158 0.62 -5.85 6.22
N HIS A 159 0.28 -4.63 6.55
CA HIS A 159 0.51 -3.52 5.64
C HIS A 159 1.96 -3.07 5.74
N VAL A 160 2.57 -2.82 4.59
CA VAL A 160 3.98 -2.47 4.46
C VAL A 160 4.10 -1.18 3.66
N GLU A 161 4.90 -0.24 4.16
CA GLU A 161 5.39 0.90 3.41
C GLU A 161 6.89 0.70 3.19
N VAL A 162 7.33 0.94 1.97
CA VAL A 162 8.75 0.86 1.58
C VAL A 162 9.16 2.17 0.93
N VAL A 163 10.34 2.67 1.32
CA VAL A 163 11.02 3.75 0.61
C VAL A 163 12.30 3.20 0.00
N PHE A 164 12.39 3.22 -1.30
CA PHE A 164 13.57 2.80 -2.04
C PHE A 164 14.58 3.94 -2.18
N ALA A 165 15.86 3.61 -2.24
CA ALA A 165 16.93 4.57 -2.50
C ALA A 165 16.83 5.12 -3.93
N GLU A 166 16.46 4.26 -4.89
CA GLU A 166 16.20 4.61 -6.27
C GLU A 166 14.72 4.40 -6.61
N PRO A 167 14.17 5.15 -7.57
CA PRO A 167 12.79 4.94 -8.03
C PRO A 167 12.59 3.55 -8.63
N VAL A 168 11.46 2.92 -8.33
CA VAL A 168 11.06 1.60 -8.82
C VAL A 168 9.78 1.74 -9.64
N THR A 169 9.72 1.05 -10.78
CA THR A 169 8.49 0.94 -11.58
C THR A 169 7.61 -0.21 -11.08
N GLY A 170 6.29 -0.06 -11.22
CA GLY A 170 5.35 -1.13 -10.88
C GLY A 170 5.12 -2.13 -12.03
N PRO A 171 4.31 -3.17 -11.76
CA PRO A 171 3.63 -3.41 -10.49
C PRO A 171 4.57 -3.92 -9.40
N VAL A 172 4.38 -3.47 -8.17
CA VAL A 172 5.10 -4.00 -7.01
C VAL A 172 4.16 -4.87 -6.19
N VAL A 173 4.47 -6.16 -6.09
CA VAL A 173 3.68 -7.14 -5.34
C VAL A 173 4.62 -7.97 -4.46
N ILE A 174 4.39 -8.00 -3.16
CA ILE A 174 5.30 -8.62 -2.19
C ILE A 174 4.63 -9.68 -1.32
N GLY A 175 5.43 -10.59 -0.79
CA GLY A 175 5.01 -11.63 0.15
C GLY A 175 4.51 -12.92 -0.50
N ASP A 176 4.25 -13.92 0.35
CA ASP A 176 3.91 -15.27 -0.09
C ASP A 176 2.49 -15.38 -0.70
N GLY A 177 1.66 -14.37 -0.44
CA GLY A 177 0.27 -14.31 -0.91
C GLY A 177 0.07 -13.60 -2.25
N ARG A 178 1.13 -13.24 -2.98
CA ARG A 178 1.05 -12.45 -4.22
C ARG A 178 0.16 -13.09 -5.29
N TYR A 179 0.14 -14.39 -5.40
CA TYR A 179 -0.72 -15.13 -6.33
C TYR A 179 -2.20 -15.22 -5.90
N LEU A 180 -2.52 -14.73 -4.69
CA LEU A 180 -3.88 -14.63 -4.17
C LEU A 180 -4.36 -13.17 -4.09
N GLY A 181 -3.67 -12.24 -4.75
CA GLY A 181 -3.98 -10.81 -4.73
C GLY A 181 -3.58 -10.09 -3.44
N LEU A 182 -2.77 -10.72 -2.58
CA LEU A 182 -2.20 -10.09 -1.41
C LEU A 182 -0.86 -9.42 -1.74
N GLY A 183 -0.51 -8.38 -0.97
CA GLY A 183 0.76 -7.69 -1.08
C GLY A 183 0.88 -6.74 -2.27
N LEU A 184 -0.22 -6.43 -2.95
CA LEU A 184 -0.24 -5.42 -4.00
C LEU A 184 0.07 -4.05 -3.43
N MET A 185 1.03 -3.35 -4.01
CA MET A 185 1.44 -2.02 -3.60
C MET A 185 1.02 -0.96 -4.61
N ALA A 186 0.79 0.24 -4.10
CA ALA A 186 0.61 1.42 -4.91
C ALA A 186 1.71 2.44 -4.58
N PRO A 187 2.18 3.19 -5.58
CA PRO A 187 3.12 4.27 -5.34
C PRO A 187 2.45 5.38 -4.53
N VAL A 188 3.18 5.90 -3.57
CA VAL A 188 2.82 7.14 -2.90
C VAL A 188 3.38 8.25 -3.78
N ARG A 189 2.50 8.94 -4.46
CA ARG A 189 2.87 10.19 -5.09
C ARG A 189 3.14 11.16 -3.94
N ASP A 190 4.37 11.55 -3.76
CA ASP A 190 4.64 12.68 -2.91
C ASP A 190 3.89 13.86 -3.55
N ARG A 191 2.69 14.14 -3.07
CA ARG A 191 2.27 15.54 -3.03
C ARG A 191 3.46 16.20 -2.36
N GLU A 192 4.10 17.13 -3.04
CA GLU A 192 5.28 17.84 -2.56
C GLU A 192 5.23 17.90 -1.05
N ALA A 193 6.18 17.21 -0.41
CA ALA A 193 6.14 17.04 1.05
C ALA A 193 5.89 18.45 1.59
N PRO A 194 4.89 18.69 2.43
CA PRO A 194 4.51 20.03 2.78
C PRO A 194 5.79 20.74 3.16
N SER A 195 6.22 21.64 2.30
CA SER A 195 7.47 22.35 2.46
C SER A 195 7.38 22.95 3.86
N VAL A 196 8.34 22.65 4.73
CA VAL A 196 8.33 23.19 6.09
C VAL A 196 8.37 24.72 5.94
N VAL A 197 7.20 25.33 6.05
CA VAL A 197 7.10 26.78 5.95
C VAL A 197 7.53 27.33 7.30
N ARG A 198 8.72 27.93 7.33
CA ARG A 198 9.25 28.57 8.50
C ARG A 198 8.78 30.01 8.56
N PHE A 199 7.97 30.33 9.56
CA PHE A 199 7.57 31.71 9.84
C PHE A 199 8.48 32.30 10.91
N SER A 200 8.98 33.50 10.67
CA SER A 200 9.70 34.30 11.68
C SER A 200 8.81 35.44 12.14
N ILE A 201 8.60 35.53 13.45
CA ILE A 201 7.89 36.66 14.08
C ILE A 201 8.92 37.70 14.46
N ALA A 202 8.74 38.94 13.97
CA ALA A 202 9.61 40.06 14.31
C ALA A 202 9.72 40.22 15.82
N ALA A 203 10.91 40.57 16.34
CA ALA A 203 11.20 40.61 17.78
C ALA A 203 10.23 41.52 18.55
N ALA A 204 9.86 42.65 17.93
CA ALA A 204 8.89 43.62 18.52
C ALA A 204 7.44 43.10 18.61
N LYS A 205 7.11 42.00 17.88
CA LYS A 205 5.76 41.43 17.85
C LYS A 205 5.73 39.98 18.40
N ARG A 206 6.79 39.54 19.06
CA ARG A 206 6.82 38.20 19.64
C ARG A 206 5.78 38.10 20.78
N PRO A 207 4.92 37.09 20.72
CA PRO A 207 3.97 36.87 21.81
C PRO A 207 4.72 36.45 23.09
N SER A 208 4.21 36.82 24.24
CA SER A 208 4.71 36.34 25.52
C SER A 208 4.57 34.81 25.59
N ALA A 209 5.34 34.15 26.45
CA ALA A 209 5.22 32.70 26.66
C ALA A 209 3.78 32.28 27.04
N ALA A 210 3.07 33.10 27.79
CA ALA A 210 1.65 32.86 28.14
C ALA A 210 0.72 32.93 26.90
N ALA A 211 1.03 33.82 25.94
CA ALA A 211 0.25 33.96 24.70
C ALA A 211 0.59 32.94 23.62
N ALA A 212 1.72 32.22 23.73
CA ALA A 212 2.20 31.30 22.72
C ALA A 212 1.19 30.20 22.38
N GLN A 213 0.51 29.65 23.37
CA GLN A 213 -0.54 28.63 23.13
C GLN A 213 -1.74 29.19 22.36
N GLY A 214 -2.10 30.46 22.57
CA GLY A 214 -3.16 31.13 21.83
C GLY A 214 -2.79 31.26 20.34
N VAL A 215 -1.54 31.65 20.06
CA VAL A 215 -1.02 31.76 18.69
C VAL A 215 -1.01 30.38 18.00
N LEU A 216 -0.54 29.34 18.68
CA LEU A 216 -0.54 27.95 18.13
C LEU A 216 -1.96 27.48 17.79
N ARG A 217 -2.96 27.76 18.66
CA ARG A 217 -4.37 27.43 18.39
C ARG A 217 -4.93 28.21 17.20
N ALA A 218 -4.54 29.49 17.04
CA ALA A 218 -4.97 30.32 15.92
C ALA A 218 -4.38 29.80 14.59
N VAL A 219 -3.08 29.50 14.56
CA VAL A 219 -2.40 28.92 13.40
C VAL A 219 -3.03 27.59 13.02
N ARG A 220 -3.26 26.70 13.99
CA ARG A 220 -3.91 25.41 13.74
C ARG A 220 -5.29 25.58 13.13
N ARG A 221 -6.11 26.50 13.65
CA ARG A 221 -7.45 26.78 13.09
C ARG A 221 -7.39 27.32 11.67
N ALA A 222 -6.45 28.22 11.39
CA ALA A 222 -6.24 28.76 10.04
C ALA A 222 -5.86 27.66 9.04
N LEU A 223 -4.91 26.77 9.42
CA LEU A 223 -4.51 25.63 8.59
C LEU A 223 -5.66 24.65 8.34
N MET A 224 -6.46 24.36 9.37
CA MET A 224 -7.63 23.48 9.22
C MET A 224 -8.77 24.12 8.40
N ALA A 225 -8.86 25.43 8.33
CA ALA A 225 -9.80 26.11 7.43
C ALA A 225 -9.36 25.99 5.97
N LEU A 226 -8.08 26.17 5.70
CA LEU A 226 -7.51 26.00 4.35
C LEU A 226 -7.64 24.57 3.79
N ASP A 227 -7.61 23.56 4.67
CA ASP A 227 -7.76 22.14 4.26
C ASP A 227 -9.22 21.77 3.93
N ARG A 228 -10.19 22.60 4.30
CA ARG A 228 -11.61 22.39 3.98
C ARG A 228 -12.02 22.98 2.62
N ASP A 229 -11.23 23.90 2.10
CA ASP A 229 -11.51 24.62 0.85
C ASP A 229 -10.73 24.02 -0.35
N LEU A 230 -9.97 22.92 -0.13
CA LEU A 230 -9.25 22.11 -1.12
C LEU A 230 -9.91 20.73 -1.32
#